data_e64091411dcd34d7aa9181bd5f3f585b
#
_entry.id   e64091411dcd34d7aa9181bd5f3f585b
#
_cell.length_a   1.000
_cell.length_b   1.000
_cell.length_c   1.000
_cell.angle_alpha   90.00
_cell.angle_beta   90.00
_cell.angle_gamma   90.00
#
_symmetry.space_group_name_H-M   'P 1'
#
loop_
_entity.id
_entity.type
_entity.pdbx_description
1 polymer ?
#
loop_
_entity_poly.entity_id
_entity_poly.type
_entity_poly.pdbx_seq_one_letter_code
_entity_poly.pdbx_strand_id
1 'polypeptide(L)'
;LAMVQGRLQYDEFYALRDVSLDIMPGDFYGLVGLNGSGKSTLLKTIAGVYKPSKGKVTVNGTIAPLIELGAGFDMDLTARENIYLNGTVLGFSPKYLDEKFDEIVEFSELQNFLDVPLKNYSSGMVARIGFAIATITKPDILIADEVLAVGDFLFQQKCEKRMKELMAGGTTVILVSHSIEQIERMCSKV
;
A
#
# COMPACT_ATOMS: atom_id res chain seq x y z
N LEU A 1 -20.62 14.62 -33.14
CA LEU A 1 -21.94 14.29 -33.75
C LEU A 1 -22.91 13.58 -32.78
N ALA A 2 -22.49 13.21 -31.57
CA ALA A 2 -23.30 12.50 -30.57
C ALA A 2 -24.15 13.41 -29.67
N MET A 3 -24.17 14.72 -29.91
CA MET A 3 -24.89 15.68 -29.06
C MET A 3 -26.32 16.04 -29.58
N VAL A 4 -26.80 15.39 -30.64
CA VAL A 4 -28.06 15.83 -31.28
C VAL A 4 -29.34 15.24 -30.65
N GLN A 5 -29.26 14.28 -29.73
CA GLN A 5 -30.46 13.70 -29.09
C GLN A 5 -30.39 13.53 -27.57
N GLY A 6 -29.52 14.21 -26.85
CA GLY A 6 -29.53 14.20 -25.37
C GLY A 6 -29.22 12.87 -24.71
N ARG A 7 -28.68 11.88 -25.43
CA ARG A 7 -28.18 10.61 -24.90
C ARG A 7 -26.70 10.49 -25.20
N LEU A 8 -25.87 10.59 -24.16
CA LEU A 8 -24.46 10.20 -24.23
C LEU A 8 -24.42 8.68 -24.54
N GLN A 9 -23.93 8.30 -25.71
CA GLN A 9 -23.56 6.93 -26.00
C GLN A 9 -22.14 6.70 -25.46
N TYR A 10 -21.97 5.77 -24.58
CA TYR A 10 -20.70 5.31 -24.04
C TYR A 10 -20.66 3.78 -24.07
N ASP A 11 -19.49 3.26 -24.33
CA ASP A 11 -19.23 1.83 -24.21
C ASP A 11 -18.91 1.51 -22.75
N GLU A 12 -19.60 0.52 -22.18
CA GLU A 12 -19.33 0.04 -20.82
C GLU A 12 -18.10 -0.87 -20.83
N PHE A 13 -17.09 -0.50 -20.06
CA PHE A 13 -15.93 -1.33 -19.79
C PHE A 13 -15.97 -1.83 -18.35
N TYR A 14 -15.93 -3.15 -18.17
CA TYR A 14 -15.87 -3.78 -16.85
C TYR A 14 -14.43 -4.11 -16.50
N ALA A 15 -13.84 -3.34 -15.59
CA ALA A 15 -12.50 -3.62 -15.06
C ALA A 15 -12.49 -4.87 -14.16
N LEU A 16 -13.62 -5.15 -13.49
CA LEU A 16 -13.88 -6.34 -12.67
C LEU A 16 -15.27 -6.86 -13.01
N ARG A 17 -15.44 -8.17 -13.18
CA ARG A 17 -16.74 -8.80 -13.46
C ARG A 17 -16.90 -10.04 -12.59
N ASP A 18 -17.99 -10.08 -11.82
CA ASP A 18 -18.42 -11.25 -11.03
C ASP A 18 -17.30 -11.79 -10.11
N VAL A 19 -16.57 -10.89 -9.44
CA VAL A 19 -15.53 -11.26 -8.49
C VAL A 19 -16.16 -11.46 -7.12
N SER A 20 -16.00 -12.67 -6.56
CA SER A 20 -16.36 -13.00 -5.17
C SER A 20 -15.12 -13.52 -4.45
N LEU A 21 -14.79 -12.94 -3.30
CA LEU A 21 -13.58 -13.23 -2.57
C LEU A 21 -13.81 -13.06 -1.08
N ASP A 22 -13.40 -14.05 -0.29
CA ASP A 22 -13.40 -14.01 1.15
C ASP A 22 -11.97 -14.17 1.67
N ILE A 23 -11.46 -13.14 2.35
CA ILE A 23 -10.14 -13.13 2.99
C ILE A 23 -10.35 -13.16 4.49
N MET A 24 -9.79 -14.17 5.13
CA MET A 24 -9.95 -14.38 6.57
C MET A 24 -8.88 -13.64 7.36
N PRO A 25 -9.16 -13.25 8.62
CA PRO A 25 -8.16 -12.65 9.49
C PRO A 25 -6.89 -13.50 9.59
N GLY A 26 -5.73 -12.86 9.40
CA GLY A 26 -4.42 -13.51 9.43
C GLY A 26 -4.02 -14.22 8.13
N ASP A 27 -4.83 -14.18 7.08
CA ASP A 27 -4.41 -14.69 5.76
C ASP A 27 -3.30 -13.82 5.17
N PHE A 28 -2.38 -14.48 4.47
CA PHE A 28 -1.49 -13.83 3.52
C PHE A 28 -1.95 -14.19 2.11
N TYR A 29 -2.74 -13.31 1.52
CA TYR A 29 -3.43 -13.55 0.26
C TYR A 29 -2.66 -12.93 -0.92
N GLY A 30 -2.23 -13.75 -1.88
CA GLY A 30 -1.54 -13.32 -3.09
C GLY A 30 -2.52 -13.08 -4.25
N LEU A 31 -2.39 -11.95 -4.94
CA LEU A 31 -3.08 -11.68 -6.19
C LEU A 31 -2.08 -11.71 -7.34
N VAL A 32 -2.29 -12.65 -8.25
CA VAL A 32 -1.43 -12.87 -9.43
C VAL A 32 -2.24 -12.66 -10.70
N GLY A 33 -1.61 -12.16 -11.74
CA GLY A 33 -2.25 -12.00 -13.04
C GLY A 33 -1.49 -11.06 -13.95
N LEU A 34 -1.82 -11.07 -15.22
CA LEU A 34 -1.21 -10.21 -16.23
C LEU A 34 -1.51 -8.71 -15.99
N ASN A 35 -0.71 -7.83 -16.59
CA ASN A 35 -1.00 -6.40 -16.58
C ASN A 35 -2.37 -6.14 -17.21
N GLY A 36 -3.15 -5.24 -16.61
CA GLY A 36 -4.51 -4.94 -17.05
C GLY A 36 -5.59 -5.95 -16.62
N SER A 37 -5.25 -7.00 -15.83
CA SER A 37 -6.25 -7.98 -15.34
C SER A 37 -7.15 -7.46 -14.21
N GLY A 38 -6.97 -6.21 -13.77
CA GLY A 38 -7.81 -5.58 -12.75
C GLY A 38 -7.30 -5.68 -11.32
N LYS A 39 -6.10 -6.22 -11.05
CA LYS A 39 -5.54 -6.36 -9.69
C LYS A 39 -5.55 -5.06 -8.89
N SER A 40 -4.95 -4.00 -9.43
CA SER A 40 -4.92 -2.70 -8.75
C SER A 40 -6.31 -2.07 -8.62
N THR A 41 -7.22 -2.33 -9.55
CA THR A 41 -8.64 -1.93 -9.43
C THR A 41 -9.31 -2.65 -8.27
N LEU A 42 -9.06 -3.96 -8.11
CA LEU A 42 -9.57 -4.76 -7.00
C LEU A 42 -9.02 -4.24 -5.66
N LEU A 43 -7.70 -4.01 -5.56
CA LEU A 43 -7.08 -3.46 -4.35
C LEU A 43 -7.65 -2.09 -3.98
N LYS A 44 -7.79 -1.17 -4.95
CA LYS A 44 -8.37 0.16 -4.73
C LYS A 44 -9.85 0.07 -4.33
N THR A 45 -10.56 -0.95 -4.82
CA THR A 45 -11.96 -1.21 -4.41
C THR A 45 -12.03 -1.75 -2.98
N ILE A 46 -11.14 -2.67 -2.60
CA ILE A 46 -11.04 -3.18 -1.22
C ILE A 46 -10.63 -2.05 -0.26
N ALA A 47 -9.66 -1.22 -0.65
CA ALA A 47 -9.22 -0.06 0.12
C ALA A 47 -10.26 1.06 0.23
N GLY A 48 -11.41 0.95 -0.45
CA GLY A 48 -12.47 1.96 -0.41
C GLY A 48 -12.22 3.18 -1.27
N VAL A 49 -11.16 3.20 -2.10
CA VAL A 49 -10.86 4.28 -3.06
C VAL A 49 -11.89 4.30 -4.18
N TYR A 50 -12.29 3.10 -4.66
CA TYR A 50 -13.34 2.95 -5.67
C TYR A 50 -14.58 2.30 -5.07
N LYS A 51 -15.76 2.81 -5.43
CA LYS A 51 -17.04 2.12 -5.15
C LYS A 51 -17.33 1.12 -6.26
N PRO A 52 -17.72 -0.13 -5.93
CA PRO A 52 -18.16 -1.08 -6.94
C PRO A 52 -19.46 -0.59 -7.59
N SER A 53 -19.58 -0.76 -8.93
CA SER A 53 -20.81 -0.42 -9.67
C SER A 53 -21.96 -1.36 -9.31
N LYS A 54 -21.65 -2.62 -8.98
CA LYS A 54 -22.57 -3.65 -8.50
C LYS A 54 -21.91 -4.48 -7.40
N GLY A 55 -22.72 -5.13 -6.58
CA GLY A 55 -22.21 -5.89 -5.44
C GLY A 55 -21.84 -5.02 -4.25
N LYS A 56 -21.06 -5.56 -3.34
CA LYS A 56 -20.59 -4.87 -2.12
C LYS A 56 -19.22 -5.36 -1.72
N VAL A 57 -18.47 -4.48 -1.06
CA VAL A 57 -17.25 -4.84 -0.31
C VAL A 57 -17.55 -4.64 1.17
N THR A 58 -17.18 -5.60 1.98
CA THR A 58 -17.29 -5.53 3.44
C THR A 58 -15.89 -5.70 4.02
N VAL A 59 -15.46 -4.76 4.83
CA VAL A 59 -14.16 -4.79 5.49
C VAL A 59 -14.37 -4.65 6.98
N ASN A 60 -13.75 -5.54 7.75
CA ASN A 60 -13.78 -5.51 9.21
C ASN A 60 -12.37 -5.23 9.71
N GLY A 61 -12.13 -4.01 10.20
CA GLY A 61 -10.85 -3.56 10.71
C GLY A 61 -10.25 -2.37 9.95
N THR A 62 -9.06 -1.97 10.37
CA THR A 62 -8.29 -0.86 9.80
C THR A 62 -7.45 -1.32 8.62
N ILE A 63 -7.46 -0.56 7.52
CA ILE A 63 -6.65 -0.85 6.33
C ILE A 63 -5.46 0.12 6.30
N ALA A 64 -4.25 -0.42 6.12
CA ALA A 64 -3.08 0.34 5.70
C ALA A 64 -2.76 0.01 4.23
N PRO A 65 -3.05 0.91 3.29
CA PRO A 65 -2.79 0.66 1.88
C PRO A 65 -1.35 1.07 1.53
N LEU A 66 -0.53 0.10 1.11
CA LEU A 66 0.76 0.30 0.46
C LEU A 66 0.58 0.21 -1.07
N ILE A 67 -0.42 0.88 -1.63
CA ILE A 67 -0.71 0.81 -3.06
C ILE A 67 0.16 1.81 -3.84
N GLU A 68 0.43 2.96 -3.24
CA GLU A 68 1.27 4.01 -3.81
C GLU A 68 2.15 4.56 -2.69
N LEU A 69 3.38 4.00 -2.55
CA LEU A 69 4.34 4.49 -1.56
C LEU A 69 4.69 5.95 -1.85
N GLY A 70 4.49 6.80 -0.84
CA GLY A 70 4.68 8.24 -0.97
C GLY A 70 3.44 9.01 -1.45
N ALA A 71 2.30 8.34 -1.66
CA ALA A 71 1.04 9.05 -1.85
C ALA A 71 0.76 9.93 -0.62
N GLY A 72 0.47 11.22 -0.88
CA GLY A 72 0.28 12.20 0.19
C GLY A 72 1.56 12.84 0.72
N PHE A 73 2.72 12.52 0.15
CA PHE A 73 3.93 13.28 0.44
C PHE A 73 3.91 14.64 -0.28
N ASP A 74 4.41 15.65 0.42
CA ASP A 74 4.75 16.93 -0.16
C ASP A 74 6.25 16.93 -0.49
N MET A 75 6.58 17.00 -1.78
CA MET A 75 7.95 16.89 -2.26
C MET A 75 8.82 18.11 -1.90
N ASP A 76 8.21 19.24 -1.55
CA ASP A 76 8.92 20.45 -1.11
C ASP A 76 9.26 20.41 0.40
N LEU A 77 8.58 19.57 1.16
CA LEU A 77 8.85 19.35 2.57
C LEU A 77 10.00 18.35 2.77
N THR A 78 10.66 18.45 3.92
CA THR A 78 11.70 17.51 4.36
C THR A 78 11.12 16.12 4.67
N ALA A 79 11.99 15.12 4.77
CA ALA A 79 11.56 13.79 5.22
C ALA A 79 10.96 13.81 6.62
N ARG A 80 11.54 14.60 7.53
CA ARG A 80 11.01 14.81 8.89
C ARG A 80 9.57 15.31 8.85
N GLU A 81 9.31 16.38 8.10
CA GLU A 81 7.97 16.96 7.98
C GLU A 81 6.99 16.01 7.32
N ASN A 82 7.44 15.25 6.31
CA ASN A 82 6.62 14.24 5.63
C ASN A 82 6.25 13.04 6.53
N ILE A 83 7.11 12.65 7.48
CA ILE A 83 6.77 11.62 8.48
C ILE A 83 5.53 12.06 9.27
N TYR A 84 5.49 13.30 9.74
CA TYR A 84 4.33 13.81 10.48
C TYR A 84 3.12 14.03 9.57
N LEU A 85 3.33 14.62 8.39
CA LEU A 85 2.25 14.87 7.42
C LEU A 85 1.57 13.55 7.03
N ASN A 86 2.34 12.60 6.52
CA ASN A 86 1.81 11.33 6.03
C ASN A 86 1.27 10.47 7.17
N GLY A 87 1.95 10.44 8.32
CA GLY A 87 1.47 9.74 9.50
C GLY A 87 0.13 10.28 9.98
N THR A 88 -0.07 11.61 9.92
CA THR A 88 -1.36 12.23 10.27
C THR A 88 -2.45 11.88 9.25
N VAL A 89 -2.14 11.86 7.96
CA VAL A 89 -3.06 11.41 6.90
C VAL A 89 -3.49 9.96 7.12
N LEU A 90 -2.58 9.10 7.60
CA LEU A 90 -2.87 7.71 7.98
C LEU A 90 -3.63 7.60 9.32
N GLY A 91 -3.91 8.71 9.98
CA GLY A 91 -4.72 8.76 11.20
C GLY A 91 -3.92 8.67 12.50
N PHE A 92 -2.59 8.77 12.47
CA PHE A 92 -1.77 8.74 13.67
C PHE A 92 -1.75 10.10 14.38
N SER A 93 -1.76 10.07 15.72
CA SER A 93 -1.60 11.31 16.49
C SER A 93 -0.14 11.78 16.46
N PRO A 94 0.10 13.12 16.57
CA PRO A 94 1.47 13.64 16.66
C PRO A 94 2.28 12.98 17.79
N LYS A 95 1.67 12.77 18.95
CA LYS A 95 2.32 12.10 20.08
C LYS A 95 2.79 10.68 19.73
N TYR A 96 1.96 9.91 19.02
CA TYR A 96 2.33 8.58 18.57
C TYR A 96 3.48 8.62 17.57
N LEU A 97 3.47 9.60 16.68
CA LEU A 97 4.56 9.80 15.70
C LEU A 97 5.87 10.20 16.41
N ASP A 98 5.82 11.03 17.45
CA ASP A 98 6.99 11.35 18.28
C ASP A 98 7.57 10.10 18.93
N GLU A 99 6.73 9.23 19.50
CA GLU A 99 7.16 7.97 20.12
C GLU A 99 7.76 6.97 19.11
N LYS A 100 7.36 7.06 17.85
CA LYS A 100 7.74 6.14 16.76
C LYS A 100 8.75 6.72 15.77
N PHE A 101 9.10 7.98 15.94
CA PHE A 101 9.95 8.69 14.98
C PHE A 101 11.29 7.98 14.74
N ASP A 102 11.99 7.64 15.81
CA ASP A 102 13.30 7.00 15.72
C ASP A 102 13.21 5.61 15.07
N GLU A 103 12.14 4.85 15.32
CA GLU A 103 11.90 3.55 14.69
C GLU A 103 11.66 3.70 13.17
N ILE A 104 10.89 4.73 12.74
CA ILE A 104 10.67 5.03 11.32
C ILE A 104 12.01 5.38 10.64
N VAL A 105 12.79 6.24 11.27
CA VAL A 105 14.07 6.72 10.75
C VAL A 105 15.07 5.57 10.64
N GLU A 106 15.20 4.76 11.67
CA GLU A 106 16.09 3.59 11.68
C GLU A 106 15.69 2.55 10.63
N PHE A 107 14.38 2.31 10.48
CA PHE A 107 13.89 1.37 9.48
C PHE A 107 14.17 1.87 8.06
N SER A 108 13.94 3.15 7.78
CA SER A 108 14.16 3.74 6.45
C SER A 108 15.63 3.88 6.06
N GLU A 109 16.55 3.89 7.05
CA GLU A 109 18.01 4.10 6.88
C GLU A 109 18.33 5.48 6.27
N LEU A 110 17.53 6.49 6.60
CA LEU A 110 17.64 7.85 6.04
C LEU A 110 18.03 8.91 7.08
N GLN A 111 18.74 8.50 8.15
CA GLN A 111 19.15 9.37 9.27
C GLN A 111 19.86 10.65 8.81
N ASN A 112 20.71 10.55 7.81
CA ASN A 112 21.53 11.64 7.31
C ASN A 112 20.78 12.57 6.33
N PHE A 113 19.55 12.24 5.99
CA PHE A 113 18.77 12.95 4.97
C PHE A 113 17.49 13.59 5.50
N LEU A 114 17.20 13.48 6.80
CA LEU A 114 15.92 13.88 7.40
C LEU A 114 15.51 15.32 7.13
N ASP A 115 16.47 16.23 7.06
CA ASP A 115 16.24 17.65 6.87
C ASP A 115 16.43 18.09 5.41
N VAL A 116 16.46 17.13 4.48
CA VAL A 116 16.51 17.36 3.04
C VAL A 116 15.10 17.21 2.45
N PRO A 117 14.63 18.14 1.59
CA PRO A 117 13.35 18.04 0.90
C PRO A 117 13.26 16.78 0.02
N LEU A 118 12.08 16.15 -0.01
CA LEU A 118 11.89 14.88 -0.72
C LEU A 118 12.09 14.99 -2.24
N LYS A 119 11.95 16.17 -2.84
CA LYS A 119 12.27 16.39 -4.27
C LYS A 119 13.73 16.06 -4.62
N ASN A 120 14.61 16.04 -3.63
CA ASN A 120 16.04 15.68 -3.80
C ASN A 120 16.30 14.18 -3.51
N TYR A 121 15.29 13.41 -3.19
CA TYR A 121 15.38 11.98 -2.93
C TYR A 121 15.29 11.18 -4.23
N SER A 122 15.96 10.04 -4.27
CA SER A 122 15.67 9.02 -5.27
C SER A 122 14.29 8.37 -5.00
N SER A 123 13.68 7.79 -6.03
CA SER A 123 12.43 7.04 -5.85
C SER A 123 12.53 5.93 -4.81
N GLY A 124 13.71 5.29 -4.73
CA GLY A 124 13.99 4.29 -3.70
C GLY A 124 14.01 4.87 -2.28
N MET A 125 14.57 6.07 -2.08
CA MET A 125 14.56 6.74 -0.77
C MET A 125 13.14 7.14 -0.37
N VAL A 126 12.34 7.67 -1.30
CA VAL A 126 10.93 8.00 -1.06
C VAL A 126 10.14 6.74 -0.67
N ALA A 127 10.36 5.65 -1.38
CA ALA A 127 9.69 4.38 -1.08
C ALA A 127 10.11 3.80 0.28
N ARG A 128 11.38 3.91 0.68
CA ARG A 128 11.89 3.48 2.00
C ARG A 128 11.15 4.18 3.14
N ILE A 129 11.01 5.51 3.06
CA ILE A 129 10.34 6.27 4.11
C ILE A 129 8.83 6.00 4.11
N GLY A 130 8.19 5.90 2.94
CA GLY A 130 6.78 5.54 2.82
C GLY A 130 6.46 4.18 3.40
N PHE A 131 7.28 3.17 3.11
CA PHE A 131 7.13 1.84 3.69
C PHE A 131 7.33 1.84 5.22
N ALA A 132 8.35 2.56 5.72
CA ALA A 132 8.60 2.68 7.15
C ALA A 132 7.39 3.26 7.89
N ILE A 133 6.82 4.37 7.39
CA ILE A 133 5.65 5.03 8.00
C ILE A 133 4.44 4.09 7.98
N ALA A 134 4.15 3.48 6.85
CA ALA A 134 2.95 2.65 6.69
C ALA A 134 3.01 1.33 7.48
N THR A 135 4.20 0.84 7.83
CA THR A 135 4.38 -0.40 8.58
C THR A 135 4.77 -0.19 10.04
N ILE A 136 4.79 1.06 10.52
CA ILE A 136 5.11 1.37 11.92
C ILE A 136 4.01 0.90 12.88
N THR A 137 2.79 0.88 12.41
CA THR A 137 1.65 0.34 13.15
C THR A 137 1.41 -1.11 12.76
N LYS A 138 0.57 -1.76 13.55
CA LYS A 138 0.04 -3.08 13.27
C LYS A 138 -1.42 -2.93 12.81
N PRO A 139 -1.66 -2.70 11.50
CA PRO A 139 -3.02 -2.62 10.98
C PRO A 139 -3.68 -4.00 11.02
N ASP A 140 -5.02 -4.04 10.98
CA ASP A 140 -5.74 -5.29 10.83
C ASP A 140 -5.53 -5.88 9.43
N ILE A 141 -5.47 -5.00 8.42
CA ILE A 141 -5.29 -5.37 7.00
C ILE A 141 -4.22 -4.50 6.36
N LEU A 142 -3.24 -5.13 5.74
CA LEU A 142 -2.20 -4.48 4.95
C LEU A 142 -2.37 -4.85 3.48
N ILE A 143 -2.50 -3.85 2.62
CA ILE A 143 -2.60 -4.03 1.17
C ILE A 143 -1.30 -3.57 0.53
N ALA A 144 -0.62 -4.46 -0.18
CA ALA A 144 0.68 -4.20 -0.81
C ALA A 144 0.62 -4.47 -2.32
N ASP A 145 0.83 -3.42 -3.13
CA ASP A 145 0.88 -3.51 -4.60
C ASP A 145 2.32 -3.29 -5.09
N GLU A 146 3.03 -4.39 -5.39
CA GLU A 146 4.42 -4.41 -5.89
C GLU A 146 5.46 -3.71 -4.99
N VAL A 147 5.09 -3.35 -3.77
CA VAL A 147 5.93 -2.52 -2.88
C VAL A 147 7.15 -3.24 -2.31
N LEU A 148 7.22 -4.57 -2.42
CA LEU A 148 8.37 -5.34 -1.95
C LEU A 148 9.54 -5.34 -2.96
N ALA A 149 9.35 -4.76 -4.13
CA ALA A 149 10.41 -4.59 -5.13
C ALA A 149 11.17 -3.25 -5.00
N VAL A 150 10.92 -2.47 -3.95
CA VAL A 150 11.54 -1.14 -3.76
C VAL A 150 12.88 -1.23 -3.04
N GLY A 151 13.77 -0.30 -3.38
CA GLY A 151 15.11 -0.22 -2.80
C GLY A 151 16.06 -1.29 -3.36
N ASP A 152 17.17 -1.46 -2.67
CA ASP A 152 18.14 -2.52 -2.95
C ASP A 152 17.74 -3.86 -2.31
N PHE A 153 18.48 -4.90 -2.65
CA PHE A 153 18.21 -6.26 -2.19
C PHE A 153 18.14 -6.39 -0.66
N LEU A 154 19.02 -5.69 0.08
CA LEU A 154 19.05 -5.77 1.54
C LEU A 154 17.79 -5.12 2.14
N PHE A 155 17.36 -3.99 1.58
CA PHE A 155 16.14 -3.34 2.01
C PHE A 155 14.89 -4.16 1.68
N GLN A 156 14.87 -4.84 0.53
CA GLN A 156 13.78 -5.77 0.18
C GLN A 156 13.66 -6.90 1.21
N GLN A 157 14.77 -7.50 1.63
CA GLN A 157 14.78 -8.52 2.70
C GLN A 157 14.23 -7.96 4.03
N LYS A 158 14.58 -6.71 4.37
CA LYS A 158 14.10 -6.01 5.56
C LYS A 158 12.58 -5.79 5.49
N CYS A 159 12.06 -5.40 4.33
CA CYS A 159 10.62 -5.27 4.08
C CYS A 159 9.89 -6.62 4.22
N GLU A 160 10.43 -7.69 3.62
CA GLU A 160 9.85 -9.04 3.76
C GLU A 160 9.82 -9.52 5.21
N LYS A 161 10.89 -9.26 5.96
CA LYS A 161 10.93 -9.58 7.39
C LYS A 161 9.86 -8.84 8.16
N ARG A 162 9.72 -7.53 7.93
CA ARG A 162 8.68 -6.69 8.57
C ARG A 162 7.26 -7.21 8.23
N MET A 163 7.01 -7.58 6.99
CA MET A 163 5.73 -8.17 6.57
C MET A 163 5.43 -9.47 7.33
N LYS A 164 6.43 -10.36 7.49
CA LYS A 164 6.28 -11.60 8.27
C LYS A 164 6.02 -11.34 9.75
N GLU A 165 6.66 -10.31 10.33
CA GLU A 165 6.44 -9.90 11.73
C GLU A 165 5.02 -9.38 11.93
N LEU A 166 4.51 -8.55 11.01
CA LEU A 166 3.13 -8.05 11.03
C LEU A 166 2.13 -9.21 10.95
N MET A 167 2.37 -10.15 10.05
CA MET A 167 1.56 -11.37 9.90
C MET A 167 1.55 -12.23 11.16
N ALA A 168 2.73 -12.52 11.73
CA ALA A 168 2.84 -13.26 12.99
C ALA A 168 2.10 -12.54 14.14
N GLY A 169 1.97 -11.23 14.01
CA GLY A 169 1.15 -10.40 14.88
C GLY A 169 -0.36 -10.45 14.60
N GLY A 170 -0.84 -11.16 13.58
CA GLY A 170 -2.26 -11.30 13.23
C GLY A 170 -2.76 -10.35 12.15
N THR A 171 -1.89 -9.52 11.54
CA THR A 171 -2.25 -8.69 10.39
C THR A 171 -2.57 -9.55 9.18
N THR A 172 -3.71 -9.29 8.54
CA THR A 172 -4.06 -9.87 7.23
C THR A 172 -3.32 -9.13 6.14
N VAL A 173 -2.68 -9.83 5.20
CA VAL A 173 -1.92 -9.20 4.12
C VAL A 173 -2.51 -9.58 2.77
N ILE A 174 -2.74 -8.57 1.92
CA ILE A 174 -3.11 -8.76 0.52
C ILE A 174 -1.93 -8.24 -0.31
N LEU A 175 -1.23 -9.15 -1.00
CA LEU A 175 -0.04 -8.85 -1.78
C LEU A 175 -0.31 -9.01 -3.26
N VAL A 176 -0.01 -7.99 -4.05
CA VAL A 176 0.14 -8.11 -5.51
C VAL A 176 1.63 -8.16 -5.81
N SER A 177 2.04 -9.16 -6.57
CA SER A 177 3.41 -9.26 -7.08
C SER A 177 3.43 -9.91 -8.46
N HIS A 178 4.37 -9.49 -9.28
CA HIS A 178 4.69 -10.16 -10.54
C HIS A 178 5.66 -11.34 -10.35
N SER A 179 6.30 -11.46 -9.18
CA SER A 179 7.19 -12.56 -8.85
C SER A 179 6.41 -13.73 -8.27
N ILE A 180 6.28 -14.79 -9.05
CA ILE A 180 5.64 -16.04 -8.61
C ILE A 180 6.38 -16.62 -7.41
N GLU A 181 7.72 -16.60 -7.42
CA GLU A 181 8.55 -17.08 -6.31
C GLU A 181 8.26 -16.33 -4.99
N GLN A 182 8.03 -15.02 -5.08
CA GLN A 182 7.67 -14.21 -3.92
C GLN A 182 6.30 -14.59 -3.38
N ILE A 183 5.33 -14.78 -4.26
CA ILE A 183 3.97 -15.22 -3.88
C ILE A 183 4.01 -16.61 -3.23
N GLU A 184 4.68 -17.58 -3.84
CA GLU A 184 4.83 -18.95 -3.30
C GLU A 184 5.52 -18.96 -1.93
N ARG A 185 6.53 -18.11 -1.75
CA ARG A 185 7.29 -18.03 -0.50
C ARG A 185 6.53 -17.34 0.63
N MET A 186 5.66 -16.39 0.32
CA MET A 186 5.04 -15.52 1.32
C MET A 186 3.54 -15.79 1.51
N CYS A 187 2.81 -16.15 0.47
CA CYS A 187 1.36 -16.23 0.53
C CYS A 187 0.89 -17.62 0.97
N SER A 188 -0.10 -17.63 1.85
CA SER A 188 -0.79 -18.87 2.27
C SER A 188 -1.93 -19.25 1.33
N LYS A 189 -2.42 -18.28 0.57
CA LYS A 189 -3.50 -18.42 -0.43
C LYS A 189 -3.21 -17.55 -1.64
N VAL A 190 -3.70 -17.96 -2.82
CA VAL A 190 -3.56 -17.24 -4.09
C VAL A 190 -4.90 -17.23 -4.81
#